data_394ec09f46397d1dbca3afdf98e4df7c
#
_entry.id   394ec09f46397d1dbca3afdf98e4df7c
#
_cell.length_a   1.000
_cell.length_b   1.000
_cell.length_c   1.000
_cell.angle_alpha   90.00
_cell.angle_beta   90.00
_cell.angle_gamma   90.00
#
_symmetry.space_group_name_H-M   'P 1'
#
loop_
_entity.id
_entity.type
_entity.pdbx_description
1 polymer ?
#
loop_
_entity_poly.entity_id
_entity_poly.type
_entity_poly.pdbx_seq_one_letter_code
_entity_poly.pdbx_strand_id
1 'polypeptide(L)'
;MKIEVLYVPGCPNFQPAVERIQKVLVSESLRADIERIPVTSEVAAGALEFPGSPTIRVNGTDVEPNHKNATGLACRLYANGGGVPSEEMLRLAFSRANQREGA
;
A
#
# COMPACT_ATOMS: atom_id res chain seq x y z
N MET A 1 -9.59 4.78 -9.82
CA MET A 1 -8.95 4.18 -8.63
C MET A 1 -7.64 4.91 -8.34
N LYS A 2 -7.45 5.32 -7.12
CA LYS A 2 -6.23 5.97 -6.68
C LYS A 2 -5.47 5.06 -5.71
N ILE A 3 -4.21 4.78 -6.02
CA ILE A 3 -3.36 3.97 -5.16
C ILE A 3 -2.25 4.85 -4.61
N GLU A 4 -2.12 4.89 -3.29
CA GLU A 4 -1.06 5.60 -2.63
C GLU A 4 -0.06 4.60 -2.07
N VAL A 5 1.22 4.83 -2.33
CA VAL A 5 2.31 4.05 -1.74
C VAL A 5 3.10 4.99 -0.85
N LEU A 6 2.90 4.83 0.45
CA LEU A 6 3.60 5.62 1.47
C LEU A 6 4.85 4.84 1.88
N TYR A 7 5.99 5.50 1.89
CA TYR A 7 7.26 4.81 2.10
C TYR A 7 8.31 5.70 2.75
N VAL A 8 9.23 5.07 3.46
CA VAL A 8 10.42 5.74 3.95
C VAL A 8 11.48 5.73 2.84
N PRO A 9 12.07 6.89 2.48
CA PRO A 9 13.13 6.92 1.47
C PRO A 9 14.25 5.92 1.79
N GLY A 10 14.66 5.16 0.79
CA GLY A 10 15.66 4.09 0.95
C GLY A 10 15.08 2.73 1.35
N CYS A 11 13.77 2.63 1.53
CA CYS A 11 13.14 1.36 1.88
C CYS A 11 13.35 0.32 0.75
N PRO A 12 13.96 -0.85 1.06
CA PRO A 12 14.23 -1.86 0.04
C PRO A 12 12.97 -2.53 -0.50
N ASN A 13 11.85 -2.41 0.21
CA ASN A 13 10.59 -3.00 -0.20
C ASN A 13 9.70 -2.05 -1.01
N PHE A 14 10.11 -0.79 -1.18
CA PHE A 14 9.33 0.19 -1.93
C PHE A 14 9.17 -0.19 -3.41
N GLN A 15 10.27 -0.38 -4.11
CA GLN A 15 10.23 -0.72 -5.53
C GLN A 15 9.56 -2.08 -5.80
N PRO A 16 9.85 -3.13 -5.03
CA PRO A 16 9.11 -4.39 -5.18
C PRO A 16 7.61 -4.24 -4.96
N ALA A 17 7.17 -3.38 -4.05
CA ALA A 17 5.75 -3.11 -3.82
C ALA A 17 5.12 -2.45 -5.05
N VAL A 18 5.76 -1.43 -5.61
CA VAL A 18 5.27 -0.74 -6.80
C VAL A 18 5.17 -1.71 -7.98
N GLU A 19 6.19 -2.53 -8.19
CA GLU A 19 6.19 -3.51 -9.27
C GLU A 19 5.07 -4.54 -9.12
N ARG A 20 4.82 -5.00 -7.90
CA ARG A 20 3.74 -5.95 -7.64
C ARG A 20 2.36 -5.33 -7.88
N ILE A 21 2.18 -4.07 -7.48
CA ILE A 21 0.95 -3.32 -7.77
C ILE A 21 0.72 -3.26 -9.27
N GLN A 22 1.73 -2.87 -10.04
CA GLN A 22 1.64 -2.75 -11.48
C GLN A 22 1.30 -4.10 -12.13
N LYS A 23 1.93 -5.17 -11.67
CA LYS A 23 1.68 -6.52 -12.16
C LYS A 23 0.23 -6.94 -11.95
N VAL A 24 -0.31 -6.70 -10.76
CA VAL A 24 -1.70 -7.05 -10.44
C VAL A 24 -2.68 -6.21 -11.26
N LEU A 25 -2.42 -4.91 -11.40
CA LEU A 25 -3.27 -4.04 -12.23
C LEU A 25 -3.36 -4.56 -13.66
N VAL A 26 -2.24 -4.96 -14.25
CA VAL A 26 -2.20 -5.51 -15.61
C VAL A 26 -2.98 -6.82 -15.67
N SER A 27 -2.73 -7.73 -14.73
CA SER A 27 -3.39 -9.04 -14.74
C SER A 27 -4.90 -8.96 -14.55
N GLU A 28 -5.38 -7.93 -13.83
CA GLU A 28 -6.82 -7.72 -13.58
C GLU A 28 -7.44 -6.73 -14.58
N SER A 29 -6.68 -6.26 -15.55
CA SER A 29 -7.13 -5.28 -16.53
C SER A 29 -7.69 -4.01 -15.88
N LEU A 30 -7.07 -3.56 -14.82
CA LEU A 30 -7.47 -2.37 -14.08
C LEU A 30 -6.54 -1.20 -14.35
N ARG A 31 -7.08 0.02 -14.27
CA ARG A 31 -6.32 1.26 -14.37
C ARG A 31 -6.38 2.00 -13.04
N ALA A 32 -5.26 2.57 -12.64
CA ALA A 32 -5.17 3.35 -11.43
C ALA A 32 -4.08 4.40 -11.54
N ASP A 33 -4.25 5.49 -10.79
CA ASP A 33 -3.19 6.46 -10.58
C ASP A 33 -2.40 6.02 -9.36
N ILE A 34 -1.09 5.89 -9.51
CA ILE A 34 -0.20 5.50 -8.42
C ILE A 34 0.54 6.75 -7.94
N GLU A 35 0.29 7.15 -6.70
CA GLU A 35 0.97 8.26 -6.06
C GLU A 35 1.99 7.73 -5.06
N ARG A 36 3.23 8.20 -5.19
CA ARG A 36 4.33 7.82 -4.29
C ARG A 36 4.52 8.91 -3.25
N ILE A 37 4.33 8.56 -1.99
CA ILE A 37 4.36 9.53 -0.90
C ILE A 37 5.51 9.21 0.06
N PRO A 38 6.60 9.97 0.03
CA PRO A 38 7.68 9.77 1.00
C PRO A 38 7.27 10.26 2.37
N VAL A 39 7.55 9.46 3.39
CA VAL A 39 7.33 9.81 4.79
C VAL A 39 8.70 9.98 5.44
N THR A 40 9.04 11.20 5.82
CA THR A 40 10.41 11.58 6.17
C THR A 40 10.61 11.98 7.64
N SER A 41 9.54 11.98 8.44
CA SER A 41 9.64 12.35 9.85
C SER A 41 8.60 11.60 10.69
N GLU A 42 8.88 11.49 11.98
CA GLU A 42 7.94 10.87 12.92
C GLU A 42 6.65 11.71 13.03
N VAL A 43 6.75 13.03 12.90
CA VAL A 43 5.58 13.91 12.91
C VAL A 43 4.67 13.59 11.71
N ALA A 44 5.27 13.48 10.51
CA ALA A 44 4.52 13.13 9.31
C ALA A 44 3.91 11.73 9.43
N ALA A 45 4.66 10.77 9.98
CA ALA A 45 4.18 9.41 10.18
C ALA A 45 2.94 9.41 11.10
N GLY A 46 2.98 10.18 12.18
CA GLY A 46 1.84 10.30 13.08
C GLY A 46 0.63 10.94 12.41
N ALA A 47 0.84 12.03 11.68
CA ALA A 47 -0.24 12.73 10.98
C ALA A 47 -0.92 11.86 9.91
N LEU A 48 -0.16 11.00 9.26
CA LEU A 48 -0.66 10.08 8.22
C LEU A 48 -1.13 8.74 8.79
N GLU A 49 -0.99 8.54 10.10
CA GLU A 49 -1.25 7.25 10.73
C GLU A 49 -0.50 6.12 10.03
N PHE A 50 0.77 6.38 9.71
CA PHE A 50 1.61 5.53 8.87
C PHE A 50 2.14 4.32 9.65
N PRO A 51 1.69 3.09 9.33
CA PRO A 51 2.04 1.89 10.09
C PRO A 51 3.34 1.23 9.66
N GLY A 52 4.17 1.91 8.92
CA GLY A 52 5.45 1.38 8.45
C GLY A 52 5.55 1.33 6.92
N SER A 53 6.76 1.15 6.45
CA SER A 53 7.11 1.23 5.03
C SER A 53 7.22 -0.16 4.41
N PRO A 54 6.64 -0.42 3.24
CA PRO A 54 5.71 0.45 2.51
C PRO A 54 4.26 0.23 2.97
N THR A 55 3.47 1.28 2.96
CA THR A 55 2.03 1.19 3.19
C THR A 55 1.31 1.51 1.88
N ILE A 56 0.32 0.68 1.53
CA ILE A 56 -0.45 0.83 0.29
C ILE A 56 -1.90 1.09 0.67
N ARG A 57 -2.44 2.19 0.17
CA ARG A 57 -3.84 2.58 0.37
C ARG A 57 -4.53 2.71 -0.97
N VAL A 58 -5.68 2.07 -1.11
CA VAL A 58 -6.50 2.11 -2.32
C VAL A 58 -7.73 2.94 -2.01
N ASN A 59 -7.86 4.08 -2.67
CA ASN A 59 -8.93 5.06 -2.40
C ASN A 59 -9.01 5.42 -0.90
N GLY A 60 -7.85 5.55 -0.27
CA GLY A 60 -7.74 5.92 1.15
C GLY A 60 -7.81 4.77 2.14
N THR A 61 -8.08 3.55 1.69
CA THR A 61 -8.20 2.37 2.57
C THR A 61 -6.94 1.51 2.46
N ASP A 62 -6.35 1.18 3.60
CA ASP A 62 -5.19 0.29 3.67
C ASP A 62 -5.54 -1.09 3.09
N VAL A 63 -4.61 -1.68 2.33
CA VAL A 63 -4.83 -3.02 1.76
C VAL A 63 -4.90 -4.11 2.84
N GLU A 64 -4.38 -3.81 4.04
CA GLU A 64 -4.51 -4.68 5.20
C GLU A 64 -5.05 -3.84 6.37
N PRO A 65 -6.36 -3.53 6.39
CA PRO A 65 -6.91 -2.60 7.39
C PRO A 65 -6.85 -3.11 8.82
N ASN A 66 -6.78 -4.42 9.01
CA ASN A 66 -6.71 -5.05 10.34
C ASN A 66 -5.27 -5.32 10.79
N HIS A 67 -4.29 -4.62 10.21
CA HIS A 67 -2.89 -4.76 10.60
C HIS A 67 -2.68 -4.37 12.06
N LYS A 68 -1.62 -4.91 12.65
CA LYS A 68 -1.24 -4.63 14.04
C LYS A 68 0.11 -3.90 14.14
N ASN A 69 0.50 -3.24 13.07
CA ASN A 69 1.76 -2.49 13.03
C ASN A 69 1.59 -1.16 13.75
N ALA A 70 2.57 -0.79 14.56
CA ALA A 70 2.61 0.51 15.22
C ALA A 70 2.94 1.61 14.21
N THR A 71 2.43 2.81 14.47
CA THR A 71 2.78 3.99 13.67
C THR A 71 4.25 4.38 13.90
N GLY A 72 4.97 4.69 12.81
CA GLY A 72 6.37 5.12 12.89
C GLY A 72 7.14 4.85 11.61
N LEU A 73 8.40 5.25 11.59
CA LEU A 73 9.30 5.11 10.44
C LEU A 73 9.98 3.72 10.40
N ALA A 74 9.27 2.69 10.74
CA ALA A 74 9.78 1.32 10.75
C ALA A 74 9.36 0.57 9.49
N CYS A 75 9.92 -0.63 9.30
CA CYS A 75 9.48 -1.54 8.26
C CYS A 75 8.11 -2.10 8.63
N ARG A 76 7.25 -2.20 7.63
CA ARG A 76 5.94 -2.82 7.81
C ARG A 76 6.02 -4.32 7.58
N LEU A 77 5.29 -5.07 8.40
CA LEU A 77 5.13 -6.51 8.23
C LEU A 77 3.68 -6.80 7.82
N TYR A 78 3.50 -7.46 6.70
CA TYR A 78 2.19 -7.88 6.21
C TYR A 78 1.83 -9.28 6.70
N ALA A 79 0.55 -9.65 6.58
CA ALA A 79 0.04 -10.92 7.08
C ALA A 79 0.73 -12.15 6.46
N ASN A 80 1.31 -12.00 5.26
CA ASN A 80 2.08 -13.07 4.61
C ASN A 80 3.48 -13.26 5.22
N GLY A 81 3.83 -12.47 6.24
CA GLY A 81 5.14 -12.52 6.88
C GLY A 81 6.23 -11.73 6.17
N GLY A 82 5.88 -11.01 5.10
CA GLY A 82 6.84 -10.22 4.32
C GLY A 82 6.61 -8.72 4.41
N GLY A 83 7.56 -7.97 3.84
CA GLY A 83 7.52 -6.51 3.79
C GLY A 83 6.74 -5.95 2.60
N VAL A 84 6.20 -6.82 1.74
CA VAL A 84 5.38 -6.45 0.57
C VAL A 84 4.10 -7.26 0.64
N PRO A 85 2.92 -6.65 0.41
CA PRO A 85 1.67 -7.41 0.44
C PRO A 85 1.65 -8.44 -0.70
N SER A 86 0.93 -9.54 -0.49
CA SER A 86 0.80 -10.59 -1.51
C SER A 86 -0.01 -10.08 -2.70
N GLU A 87 0.16 -10.74 -3.85
CA GLU A 87 -0.66 -10.43 -5.03
C GLU A 87 -2.14 -10.64 -4.74
N GLU A 88 -2.48 -11.67 -3.98
CA GLU A 88 -3.87 -11.95 -3.60
C GLU A 88 -4.45 -10.82 -2.76
N MET A 89 -3.72 -10.32 -1.77
CA MET A 89 -4.16 -9.20 -0.95
C MET A 89 -4.42 -7.95 -1.80
N LEU A 90 -3.52 -7.65 -2.73
CA LEU A 90 -3.68 -6.53 -3.65
C LEU A 90 -4.88 -6.74 -4.56
N ARG A 91 -5.05 -7.94 -5.11
CA ARG A 91 -6.17 -8.27 -5.98
C ARG A 91 -7.50 -8.05 -5.28
N LEU A 92 -7.63 -8.51 -4.04
CA LEU A 92 -8.84 -8.31 -3.25
C LEU A 92 -9.11 -6.83 -2.98
N ALA A 93 -8.09 -6.08 -2.61
CA ALA A 93 -8.23 -4.64 -2.35
C ALA A 93 -8.66 -3.88 -3.62
N PHE A 94 -8.05 -4.19 -4.75
CA PHE A 94 -8.38 -3.55 -6.02
C PHE A 94 -9.78 -3.93 -6.49
N SER A 95 -10.17 -5.20 -6.32
CA SER A 95 -11.51 -5.67 -6.67
C SER A 95 -12.58 -4.94 -5.87
N ARG A 96 -12.39 -4.78 -4.57
CA ARG A 96 -13.33 -4.04 -3.71
C ARG A 96 -13.46 -2.59 -4.15
N ALA A 97 -12.34 -1.93 -4.41
CA ALA A 97 -12.35 -0.54 -4.85
C ALA A 97 -13.02 -0.38 -6.21
N ASN A 98 -12.73 -1.30 -7.14
CA ASN A 98 -13.31 -1.27 -8.49
C ASN A 98 -14.81 -1.50 -8.45
N GLN A 99 -15.31 -2.39 -7.60
CA GLN A 99 -16.73 -2.62 -7.42
C GLN A 99 -17.46 -1.37 -6.92
N ARG A 100 -16.88 -0.64 -5.97
CA ARG A 100 -17.44 0.60 -5.45
C ARG A 100 -17.52 1.68 -6.52
N GLU A 101 -16.51 1.79 -7.36
CA GLU A 101 -16.45 2.80 -8.42
C GLU A 101 -17.37 2.44 -9.60
N GLY A 102 -17.57 1.14 -9.84
CA GLY A 102 -18.40 0.65 -10.91
C GLY A 102 -19.89 0.57 -10.59
N ALA A 103 -20.26 0.84 -9.35
CA ALA A 103 -21.64 0.72 -8.89
C ALA A 103 -22.55 1.84 -9.40
#